data_da6fc62826c1d7deef4ee80c09c2e863
#
_entry.id   da6fc62826c1d7deef4ee80c09c2e863
#
_cell.length_a   1.000
_cell.length_b   1.000
_cell.length_c   1.000
_cell.angle_alpha   90.00
_cell.angle_beta   90.00
_cell.angle_gamma   90.00
#
_symmetry.space_group_name_H-M   'P 1'
#
loop_
_entity.id
_entity.type
_entity.pdbx_description
1 polymer ?
#
loop_
_entity_poly.entity_id
_entity_poly.type
_entity_poly.pdbx_seq_one_letter_code
_entity_poly.pdbx_strand_id
1 'polypeptide(L)'
;SLEYGKTINFVTELKVVFADGKEYAVKPLTKPQLVAKMSQGDYEGDLYKKLFNLVEKHYDEIKAAKPNVTKNSMGYYLWDVWDRNTGIFDLTKLIVGSQGTLGFVTDIKLRLVPTRPYTGLLVCFMKNIKPLGEVINKVLEHKPATFESFDDNTLYLSLRFLPSFRKYLGWWGLVKLLVSLIPDGLMLLKGIPKLILMVEFNGQTQEEVEQKINTLRDDLKPYGMAMERDETAAKSQKFWIMRRQSFNLLRSKVKDKHTAPFIDDLVVNPPYLPQFLPRLRKIIKKYKLQATIAGHMGDGNFHIIPLMKIEDPKEKAKLLPAMEEVDDLVLHYKGSLSGEHNDGLVRTPYVAKM
;
A
#
# COMPACT_ATOMS: atom_id res chain seq x y z
N SER A 1 6.25 1.37 -3.12
CA SER A 1 7.29 0.73 -2.31
C SER A 1 7.95 1.77 -1.41
N LEU A 2 8.46 1.36 -0.27
CA LEU A 2 9.15 2.25 0.67
C LEU A 2 10.39 2.89 0.04
N GLU A 3 11.17 2.11 -0.72
CA GLU A 3 12.41 2.55 -1.32
C GLU A 3 12.22 3.57 -2.44
N TYR A 4 11.24 3.32 -3.33
CA TYR A 4 11.09 4.13 -4.55
C TYR A 4 9.91 5.11 -4.50
N GLY A 5 9.00 4.96 -3.55
CA GLY A 5 7.78 5.77 -3.49
C GLY A 5 6.79 5.44 -4.62
N LYS A 6 6.20 6.48 -5.20
CA LYS A 6 5.12 6.36 -6.20
C LYS A 6 5.64 6.50 -7.63
N THR A 7 5.00 5.82 -8.58
CA THR A 7 5.27 5.93 -10.03
C THR A 7 5.24 7.37 -10.54
N ILE A 8 4.36 8.20 -10.00
CA ILE A 8 4.22 9.63 -10.33
C ILE A 8 5.54 10.41 -10.19
N ASN A 9 6.47 9.96 -9.34
CA ASN A 9 7.78 10.59 -9.13
C ASN A 9 8.79 10.24 -10.24
N PHE A 10 8.46 9.27 -11.09
CA PHE A 10 9.34 8.77 -12.16
C PHE A 10 8.83 9.15 -13.56
N VAL A 11 7.58 9.61 -13.67
CA VAL A 11 7.01 10.08 -14.93
C VAL A 11 7.64 11.43 -15.29
N THR A 12 8.26 11.50 -16.47
CA THR A 12 8.89 12.73 -16.99
C THR A 12 8.11 13.37 -18.13
N GLU A 13 7.32 12.58 -18.86
CA GLU A 13 6.48 13.04 -19.97
C GLU A 13 5.37 12.01 -20.20
N LEU A 14 4.21 12.48 -20.63
CA LEU A 14 3.08 11.68 -21.09
C LEU A 14 2.65 12.16 -22.47
N LYS A 15 2.12 11.24 -23.31
CA LYS A 15 1.23 11.62 -24.39
C LYS A 15 -0.19 11.27 -23.99
N VAL A 16 -1.10 12.21 -24.18
CA VAL A 16 -2.47 12.10 -23.67
C VAL A 16 -3.45 12.58 -24.74
N VAL A 17 -4.44 11.76 -25.02
CA VAL A 17 -5.61 12.18 -25.81
C VAL A 17 -6.62 12.78 -24.86
N PHE A 18 -6.91 14.09 -25.03
CA PHE A 18 -7.91 14.80 -24.23
C PHE A 18 -9.31 14.75 -24.86
N ALA A 19 -10.25 15.47 -24.27
CA ALA A 19 -11.67 15.44 -24.65
C ALA A 19 -11.96 16.00 -26.07
N ASP A 20 -11.02 16.75 -26.66
CA ASP A 20 -11.10 17.22 -28.04
C ASP A 20 -10.67 16.16 -29.08
N GLY A 21 -10.28 14.96 -28.61
CA GLY A 21 -9.85 13.85 -29.44
C GLY A 21 -8.43 13.96 -30.01
N LYS A 22 -7.64 14.96 -29.61
CA LYS A 22 -6.26 15.16 -30.06
C LYS A 22 -5.24 14.69 -29.02
N GLU A 23 -4.11 14.21 -29.51
CA GLU A 23 -2.96 13.81 -28.68
C GLU A 23 -2.03 14.98 -28.39
N TYR A 24 -1.66 15.15 -27.12
CA TYR A 24 -0.78 16.20 -26.63
C TYR A 24 0.35 15.62 -25.80
N ALA A 25 1.54 16.26 -25.89
CA ALA A 25 2.68 15.95 -25.05
C ALA A 25 2.61 16.77 -23.75
N VAL A 26 2.47 16.08 -22.62
CA VAL A 26 2.36 16.67 -21.28
C VAL A 26 3.65 16.42 -20.52
N LYS A 27 4.29 17.49 -20.05
CA LYS A 27 5.55 17.46 -19.28
C LYS A 27 5.64 18.64 -18.33
N PRO A 28 6.56 18.62 -17.34
CA PRO A 28 6.81 19.79 -16.50
C PRO A 28 7.19 21.02 -17.33
N LEU A 29 6.59 22.17 -17.01
CA LEU A 29 6.82 23.44 -17.67
C LEU A 29 7.39 24.44 -16.68
N THR A 30 8.43 25.17 -17.08
CA THR A 30 8.89 26.37 -16.38
C THR A 30 7.87 27.49 -16.52
N LYS A 31 7.93 28.52 -15.67
CA LYS A 31 7.01 29.66 -15.73
C LYS A 31 6.94 30.33 -17.12
N PRO A 32 8.06 30.60 -17.82
CA PRO A 32 7.99 31.13 -19.19
C PRO A 32 7.32 30.19 -20.18
N GLN A 33 7.60 28.89 -20.09
CA GLN A 33 6.96 27.88 -20.95
C GLN A 33 5.44 27.77 -20.68
N LEU A 34 5.04 27.84 -19.41
CA LEU A 34 3.63 27.86 -19.03
C LEU A 34 2.91 29.08 -19.59
N VAL A 35 3.51 30.28 -19.49
CA VAL A 35 2.92 31.49 -20.05
C VAL A 35 2.77 31.38 -21.58
N ALA A 36 3.80 30.88 -22.28
CA ALA A 36 3.69 30.62 -23.72
C ALA A 36 2.59 29.60 -24.05
N LYS A 37 2.49 28.54 -23.27
CA LYS A 37 1.43 27.50 -23.41
C LYS A 37 0.03 28.09 -23.23
N MET A 38 -0.21 28.87 -22.19
CA MET A 38 -1.49 29.53 -21.90
C MET A 38 -1.88 30.59 -22.93
N SER A 39 -0.91 31.10 -23.71
CA SER A 39 -1.15 32.09 -24.78
C SER A 39 -1.48 31.46 -26.14
N GLN A 40 -1.47 30.12 -26.23
CA GLN A 40 -1.96 29.39 -27.41
C GLN A 40 -3.48 29.62 -27.53
N GLY A 41 -3.95 29.96 -28.71
CA GLY A 41 -5.38 30.16 -28.96
C GLY A 41 -6.14 28.87 -29.30
N ASP A 42 -5.78 27.75 -28.68
CA ASP A 42 -6.31 26.42 -28.92
C ASP A 42 -6.80 25.74 -27.64
N TYR A 43 -7.33 24.51 -27.78
CA TYR A 43 -7.84 23.72 -26.67
C TYR A 43 -6.79 23.48 -25.57
N GLU A 44 -5.53 23.20 -25.97
CA GLU A 44 -4.46 22.92 -25.02
C GLU A 44 -4.11 24.17 -24.20
N GLY A 45 -3.98 25.34 -24.86
CA GLY A 45 -3.73 26.60 -24.17
C GLY A 45 -4.82 26.96 -23.17
N ASP A 46 -6.09 26.78 -23.55
CA ASP A 46 -7.24 27.00 -22.67
C ASP A 46 -7.25 26.04 -21.47
N LEU A 47 -6.90 24.77 -21.69
CA LEU A 47 -6.80 23.77 -20.63
C LEU A 47 -5.76 24.17 -19.57
N TYR A 48 -4.53 24.51 -20.03
CA TYR A 48 -3.47 24.94 -19.12
C TYR A 48 -3.84 26.22 -18.37
N LYS A 49 -4.46 27.18 -19.03
CA LYS A 49 -4.91 28.44 -18.42
C LYS A 49 -5.96 28.20 -17.33
N LYS A 50 -6.97 27.39 -17.61
CA LYS A 50 -8.02 27.07 -16.63
C LYS A 50 -7.48 26.34 -15.42
N LEU A 51 -6.61 25.34 -15.64
CA LEU A 51 -6.00 24.56 -14.56
C LEU A 51 -5.04 25.39 -13.72
N PHE A 52 -4.19 26.21 -14.35
CA PHE A 52 -3.29 27.10 -13.62
C PHE A 52 -4.08 28.07 -12.75
N ASN A 53 -5.10 28.73 -13.30
CA ASN A 53 -5.94 29.65 -12.54
C ASN A 53 -6.66 28.99 -11.38
N LEU A 54 -7.17 27.74 -11.56
CA LEU A 54 -7.80 26.96 -10.50
C LEU A 54 -6.82 26.66 -9.37
N VAL A 55 -5.66 26.10 -9.71
CA VAL A 55 -4.65 25.68 -8.74
C VAL A 55 -4.02 26.87 -8.04
N GLU A 56 -3.76 27.96 -8.75
CA GLU A 56 -3.21 29.20 -8.16
C GLU A 56 -4.20 29.89 -7.23
N LYS A 57 -5.48 29.96 -7.62
CA LYS A 57 -6.55 30.55 -6.79
C LYS A 57 -6.73 29.81 -5.46
N HIS A 58 -6.65 28.46 -5.48
CA HIS A 58 -6.88 27.59 -4.33
C HIS A 58 -5.59 26.97 -3.78
N TYR A 59 -4.43 27.62 -4.02
CA TYR A 59 -3.12 27.05 -3.72
C TYR A 59 -2.98 26.61 -2.25
N ASP A 60 -3.31 27.49 -1.33
CA ASP A 60 -3.14 27.22 0.10
C ASP A 60 -4.13 26.15 0.62
N GLU A 61 -5.36 26.16 0.12
CA GLU A 61 -6.36 25.13 0.40
C GLU A 61 -5.87 23.75 -0.08
N ILE A 62 -5.37 23.68 -1.32
CA ILE A 62 -4.83 22.45 -1.91
C ILE A 62 -3.65 21.94 -1.08
N LYS A 63 -2.72 22.81 -0.69
CA LYS A 63 -1.57 22.40 0.14
C LYS A 63 -2.01 21.91 1.53
N ALA A 64 -2.96 22.57 2.15
CA ALA A 64 -3.50 22.21 3.47
C ALA A 64 -4.27 20.88 3.46
N ALA A 65 -4.94 20.56 2.35
CA ALA A 65 -5.70 19.32 2.18
C ALA A 65 -4.83 18.08 1.96
N LYS A 66 -3.51 18.22 1.77
CA LYS A 66 -2.62 17.08 1.57
C LYS A 66 -2.56 16.21 2.82
N PRO A 67 -2.98 14.92 2.76
CA PRO A 67 -2.90 14.04 3.91
C PRO A 67 -1.44 13.75 4.29
N ASN A 68 -1.18 13.66 5.60
CA ASN A 68 0.17 13.40 6.12
C ASN A 68 0.46 11.90 6.18
N VAL A 69 0.49 11.26 5.02
CA VAL A 69 0.77 9.84 4.86
C VAL A 69 1.69 9.60 3.66
N THR A 70 2.38 8.47 3.65
CA THR A 70 3.29 8.09 2.56
C THR A 70 2.55 7.71 1.27
N LYS A 71 1.35 7.12 1.42
CA LYS A 71 0.50 6.69 0.31
C LYS A 71 -0.86 7.37 0.41
N ASN A 72 -1.29 7.97 -0.66
CA ASN A 72 -2.64 8.49 -0.85
C ASN A 72 -3.00 8.44 -2.33
N SER A 73 -4.14 7.88 -2.63
CA SER A 73 -4.72 7.83 -3.98
C SER A 73 -6.17 8.33 -4.02
N MET A 74 -6.65 8.96 -2.93
CA MET A 74 -7.96 9.61 -2.89
C MET A 74 -7.97 10.92 -3.66
N GLY A 75 -9.01 11.10 -4.47
CA GLY A 75 -9.21 12.31 -5.27
C GLY A 75 -8.14 12.50 -6.34
N TYR A 76 -8.10 13.70 -6.91
CA TYR A 76 -7.06 14.08 -7.85
C TYR A 76 -5.82 14.61 -7.14
N TYR A 77 -4.65 14.24 -7.63
CA TYR A 77 -3.36 14.62 -7.06
C TYR A 77 -2.99 16.06 -7.49
N LEU A 78 -3.52 17.06 -6.78
CA LEU A 78 -3.34 18.47 -7.09
C LEU A 78 -2.13 19.11 -6.39
N TRP A 79 -1.61 18.49 -5.32
CA TRP A 79 -0.64 19.10 -4.41
C TRP A 79 0.69 19.49 -5.04
N ASP A 80 1.15 18.75 -6.05
CA ASP A 80 2.44 18.96 -6.69
C ASP A 80 2.30 19.34 -8.18
N VAL A 81 1.09 19.78 -8.62
CA VAL A 81 0.85 20.28 -9.97
C VAL A 81 1.50 21.64 -10.17
N TRP A 82 1.45 22.50 -9.16
CA TRP A 82 2.09 23.81 -9.17
C TRP A 82 2.97 23.99 -7.96
N ASP A 83 4.25 24.33 -8.21
CA ASP A 83 5.21 24.67 -7.17
C ASP A 83 5.65 26.13 -7.35
N ARG A 84 5.18 27.01 -6.45
CA ARG A 84 5.53 28.44 -6.45
C ARG A 84 7.02 28.67 -6.19
N ASN A 85 7.71 27.78 -5.45
CA ASN A 85 9.11 27.94 -5.09
C ASN A 85 10.03 27.70 -6.29
N THR A 86 9.77 26.65 -7.06
CA THR A 86 10.56 26.30 -8.25
C THR A 86 10.02 26.95 -9.53
N GLY A 87 8.77 27.43 -9.52
CA GLY A 87 8.10 27.96 -10.70
C GLY A 87 7.78 26.89 -11.74
N ILE A 88 7.65 25.62 -11.32
CA ILE A 88 7.33 24.49 -12.20
C ILE A 88 5.83 24.15 -12.12
N PHE A 89 5.19 24.07 -13.28
CA PHE A 89 3.85 23.55 -13.45
C PHE A 89 3.90 22.17 -14.11
N ASP A 90 3.44 21.14 -13.43
CA ASP A 90 3.56 19.74 -13.86
C ASP A 90 2.19 19.03 -13.92
N LEU A 91 1.58 19.06 -15.10
CA LEU A 91 0.29 18.43 -15.33
C LEU A 91 0.39 16.89 -15.32
N THR A 92 1.57 16.30 -15.48
CA THR A 92 1.74 14.83 -15.35
C THR A 92 1.29 14.34 -13.97
N LYS A 93 1.47 15.17 -12.93
CA LYS A 93 1.05 14.87 -11.54
C LYS A 93 -0.45 14.68 -11.41
N LEU A 94 -1.24 15.42 -12.18
CA LEU A 94 -2.70 15.30 -12.16
C LEU A 94 -3.20 14.09 -12.94
N ILE A 95 -2.55 13.80 -14.09
CA ILE A 95 -2.99 12.74 -15.00
C ILE A 95 -2.63 11.35 -14.47
N VAL A 96 -1.44 11.20 -13.85
CA VAL A 96 -1.04 9.93 -13.23
C VAL A 96 -1.95 9.62 -12.04
N GLY A 97 -2.69 8.51 -12.12
CA GLY A 97 -3.66 8.11 -11.12
C GLY A 97 -5.08 8.64 -11.32
N SER A 98 -5.36 9.34 -12.43
CA SER A 98 -6.69 9.88 -12.75
C SER A 98 -7.72 8.84 -13.20
N GLN A 99 -7.35 7.56 -13.28
CA GLN A 99 -8.23 6.43 -13.65
C GLN A 99 -8.93 6.60 -15.01
N GLY A 100 -8.28 7.27 -15.96
CA GLY A 100 -8.84 7.52 -17.29
C GLY A 100 -9.97 8.58 -17.33
N THR A 101 -10.21 9.28 -16.21
CA THR A 101 -11.28 10.32 -16.15
C THR A 101 -10.87 11.64 -16.78
N LEU A 102 -9.57 11.90 -16.94
CA LEU A 102 -9.03 13.16 -17.47
C LEU A 102 -8.47 13.03 -18.89
N GLY A 103 -8.31 11.83 -19.42
CA GLY A 103 -7.80 11.57 -20.76
C GLY A 103 -7.27 10.14 -20.90
N PHE A 104 -6.88 9.78 -22.13
CA PHE A 104 -6.29 8.48 -22.44
C PHE A 104 -4.79 8.64 -22.64
N VAL A 105 -3.99 8.01 -21.79
CA VAL A 105 -2.54 8.00 -21.90
C VAL A 105 -2.12 7.00 -22.99
N THR A 106 -1.39 7.46 -24.00
CA THR A 106 -0.93 6.66 -25.14
C THR A 106 0.55 6.34 -25.06
N ASP A 107 1.36 7.20 -24.41
CA ASP A 107 2.82 7.03 -24.26
C ASP A 107 3.28 7.57 -22.90
N ILE A 108 4.31 6.94 -22.32
CA ILE A 108 4.86 7.31 -21.01
C ILE A 108 6.38 7.26 -21.06
N LYS A 109 7.05 8.36 -20.73
CA LYS A 109 8.48 8.39 -20.42
C LYS A 109 8.71 8.26 -18.93
N LEU A 110 9.49 7.25 -18.54
CA LEU A 110 9.86 6.98 -17.16
C LEU A 110 11.35 7.16 -16.93
N ARG A 111 11.70 7.79 -15.83
CA ARG A 111 13.06 7.73 -15.30
C ARG A 111 13.30 6.34 -14.71
N LEU A 112 14.37 5.69 -15.15
CA LEU A 112 14.76 4.38 -14.64
C LEU A 112 15.62 4.52 -13.38
N VAL A 113 15.62 3.46 -12.57
CA VAL A 113 16.47 3.33 -11.39
C VAL A 113 17.46 2.18 -11.59
N PRO A 114 18.69 2.27 -11.04
CA PRO A 114 19.63 1.15 -11.06
C PRO A 114 19.05 -0.08 -10.34
N THR A 115 19.28 -1.25 -10.91
CA THR A 115 18.91 -2.51 -10.26
C THR A 115 19.83 -2.80 -9.07
N ARG A 116 19.26 -3.40 -8.03
CA ARG A 116 19.99 -3.95 -6.88
C ARG A 116 19.78 -5.46 -6.89
N PRO A 117 20.79 -6.23 -7.34
CA PRO A 117 20.59 -7.65 -7.65
C PRO A 117 20.49 -8.55 -6.43
N TYR A 118 20.98 -8.09 -5.26
CA TYR A 118 20.96 -8.87 -4.04
C TYR A 118 19.80 -8.44 -3.14
N THR A 119 19.07 -9.42 -2.63
CA THR A 119 17.96 -9.21 -1.71
C THR A 119 18.07 -10.16 -0.53
N GLY A 120 17.60 -9.73 0.63
CA GLY A 120 17.53 -10.57 1.82
C GLY A 120 16.35 -10.18 2.70
N LEU A 121 15.74 -11.17 3.33
CA LEU A 121 14.52 -11.02 4.13
C LEU A 121 14.80 -11.37 5.59
N LEU A 122 14.36 -10.49 6.50
CA LEU A 122 14.21 -10.77 7.92
C LEU A 122 12.73 -10.92 8.25
N VAL A 123 12.33 -12.07 8.79
CA VAL A 123 10.96 -12.34 9.24
C VAL A 123 10.91 -12.33 10.75
N CYS A 124 10.03 -11.51 11.33
CA CYS A 124 9.85 -11.35 12.76
C CYS A 124 8.47 -11.85 13.19
N PHE A 125 8.40 -12.70 14.20
CA PHE A 125 7.17 -13.33 14.69
C PHE A 125 6.77 -12.71 16.02
N MET A 126 5.81 -11.79 15.98
CA MET A 126 5.36 -11.06 17.17
C MET A 126 4.19 -11.78 17.84
N LYS A 127 4.38 -12.29 19.05
CA LYS A 127 3.32 -12.83 19.92
C LYS A 127 2.63 -11.73 20.72
N ASN A 128 3.37 -10.72 21.12
CA ASN A 128 2.89 -9.53 21.80
C ASN A 128 3.05 -8.32 20.88
N ILE A 129 1.93 -7.67 20.56
CA ILE A 129 1.89 -6.49 19.69
C ILE A 129 2.04 -5.16 20.44
N LYS A 130 2.23 -5.17 21.77
CA LYS A 130 2.40 -3.93 22.54
C LYS A 130 3.58 -3.09 22.05
N PRO A 131 4.77 -3.65 21.77
CA PRO A 131 5.92 -2.88 21.29
C PRO A 131 5.89 -2.60 19.77
N LEU A 132 4.77 -2.88 19.08
CA LEU A 132 4.71 -2.79 17.61
C LEU A 132 5.16 -1.42 17.08
N GLY A 133 4.80 -0.32 17.76
CA GLY A 133 5.17 1.02 17.31
C GLY A 133 6.66 1.29 17.39
N GLU A 134 7.29 0.86 18.48
CA GLU A 134 8.73 0.98 18.64
C GLU A 134 9.46 0.13 17.61
N VAL A 135 8.98 -1.11 17.39
CA VAL A 135 9.52 -2.01 16.36
C VAL A 135 9.39 -1.39 14.97
N ILE A 136 8.23 -0.80 14.62
CA ILE A 136 8.04 -0.15 13.32
C ILE A 136 9.04 1.00 13.16
N ASN A 137 9.15 1.88 14.13
CA ASN A 137 10.06 3.02 14.07
C ASN A 137 11.51 2.54 13.92
N LYS A 138 11.90 1.53 14.71
CA LYS A 138 13.25 0.95 14.63
C LYS A 138 13.52 0.36 13.25
N VAL A 139 12.59 -0.40 12.67
CA VAL A 139 12.74 -0.94 11.31
C VAL A 139 12.87 0.17 10.27
N LEU A 140 12.08 1.25 10.37
CA LEU A 140 12.11 2.35 9.41
C LEU A 140 13.42 3.16 9.47
N GLU A 141 14.09 3.25 10.63
CA GLU A 141 15.42 3.86 10.76
C GLU A 141 16.45 3.18 9.84
N HIS A 142 16.32 1.85 9.61
CA HIS A 142 17.19 1.08 8.72
C HIS A 142 16.85 1.21 7.23
N LYS A 143 15.82 1.97 6.86
CA LYS A 143 15.41 2.24 5.46
C LYS A 143 15.27 0.96 4.61
N PRO A 144 14.41 0.01 5.00
CA PRO A 144 14.22 -1.22 4.24
C PRO A 144 13.62 -0.93 2.86
N ALA A 145 13.87 -1.83 1.91
CA ALA A 145 13.27 -1.77 0.57
C ALA A 145 11.76 -2.05 0.63
N THR A 146 11.35 -3.05 1.45
CA THR A 146 9.96 -3.33 1.76
C THR A 146 9.79 -3.66 3.23
N PHE A 147 8.62 -3.33 3.79
CA PHE A 147 8.23 -3.71 5.14
C PHE A 147 6.75 -4.09 5.15
N GLU A 148 6.51 -5.39 5.19
CA GLU A 148 5.20 -6.01 5.02
C GLU A 148 4.74 -6.68 6.30
N SER A 149 3.43 -6.95 6.39
CA SER A 149 2.88 -7.72 7.50
C SER A 149 1.67 -8.55 7.10
N PHE A 150 1.40 -9.58 7.90
CA PHE A 150 0.14 -10.30 7.90
C PHE A 150 -0.16 -10.87 9.29
N ASP A 151 -1.45 -11.03 9.60
CA ASP A 151 -1.92 -11.43 10.92
C ASP A 151 -2.02 -12.96 11.11
N ASP A 152 -2.39 -13.38 12.32
CA ASP A 152 -2.60 -14.77 12.70
C ASP A 152 -3.73 -15.44 11.89
N ASN A 153 -4.77 -14.71 11.51
CA ASN A 153 -5.84 -15.22 10.66
C ASN A 153 -5.34 -15.56 9.26
N THR A 154 -4.53 -14.69 8.68
CA THR A 154 -3.89 -14.92 7.38
C THR A 154 -2.96 -16.14 7.43
N LEU A 155 -2.16 -16.27 8.49
CA LEU A 155 -1.31 -17.44 8.70
C LEU A 155 -2.14 -18.73 8.80
N TYR A 156 -3.17 -18.73 9.64
CA TYR A 156 -4.07 -19.89 9.81
C TYR A 156 -4.72 -20.31 8.49
N LEU A 157 -5.22 -19.36 7.71
CA LEU A 157 -5.83 -19.65 6.41
C LEU A 157 -4.80 -20.20 5.42
N SER A 158 -3.59 -19.66 5.39
CA SER A 158 -2.50 -20.16 4.55
C SER A 158 -2.17 -21.61 4.88
N LEU A 159 -2.07 -21.95 6.16
CA LEU A 159 -1.80 -23.33 6.61
C LEU A 159 -2.99 -24.27 6.30
N ARG A 160 -4.21 -23.82 6.55
CA ARG A 160 -5.43 -24.61 6.29
C ARG A 160 -5.59 -24.96 4.80
N PHE A 161 -5.22 -24.06 3.92
CA PHE A 161 -5.36 -24.25 2.48
C PHE A 161 -4.03 -24.63 1.78
N LEU A 162 -3.03 -25.07 2.55
CA LEU A 162 -1.72 -25.45 2.05
C LEU A 162 -1.76 -26.41 0.85
N PRO A 163 -2.61 -27.46 0.81
CA PRO A 163 -2.73 -28.33 -0.36
C PRO A 163 -3.12 -27.60 -1.65
N SER A 164 -3.83 -26.48 -1.55
CA SER A 164 -4.27 -25.68 -2.70
C SER A 164 -3.12 -24.93 -3.38
N PHE A 165 -1.99 -24.74 -2.70
CA PHE A 165 -0.79 -24.14 -3.29
C PHE A 165 -0.18 -25.01 -4.41
N ARG A 166 -0.54 -26.31 -4.46
CA ARG A 166 -0.17 -27.18 -5.58
C ARG A 166 -0.55 -26.60 -6.94
N LYS A 167 -1.67 -25.90 -7.03
CA LYS A 167 -2.12 -25.25 -8.28
C LYS A 167 -1.13 -24.19 -8.78
N TYR A 168 -0.42 -23.53 -7.87
CA TYR A 168 0.51 -22.44 -8.18
C TYR A 168 1.98 -22.90 -8.25
N LEU A 169 2.34 -23.91 -7.47
CA LEU A 169 3.73 -24.39 -7.30
C LEU A 169 4.02 -25.71 -7.98
N GLY A 170 2.99 -26.43 -8.45
CA GLY A 170 3.10 -27.81 -8.84
C GLY A 170 3.35 -28.75 -7.66
N TRP A 171 3.49 -30.05 -7.93
CA TRP A 171 3.69 -31.06 -6.87
C TRP A 171 5.02 -30.89 -6.16
N TRP A 172 6.10 -30.77 -6.88
CA TRP A 172 7.44 -30.61 -6.31
C TRP A 172 7.63 -29.30 -5.56
N GLY A 173 7.03 -28.22 -6.03
CA GLY A 173 7.03 -26.94 -5.34
C GLY A 173 6.25 -27.02 -4.01
N LEU A 174 5.14 -27.73 -3.97
CA LEU A 174 4.38 -27.97 -2.71
C LEU A 174 5.21 -28.79 -1.73
N VAL A 175 5.88 -29.87 -2.17
CA VAL A 175 6.75 -30.68 -1.29
C VAL A 175 7.89 -29.83 -0.72
N LYS A 176 8.55 -29.02 -1.54
CA LYS A 176 9.60 -28.10 -1.08
C LYS A 176 9.05 -27.10 -0.04
N LEU A 177 7.87 -26.54 -0.29
CA LEU A 177 7.20 -25.63 0.65
C LEU A 177 6.92 -26.32 1.98
N LEU A 178 6.34 -27.54 1.97
CA LEU A 178 6.06 -28.32 3.18
C LEU A 178 7.31 -28.59 4.01
N VAL A 179 8.39 -29.01 3.37
CA VAL A 179 9.68 -29.27 4.03
C VAL A 179 10.24 -27.95 4.61
N SER A 180 10.14 -26.84 3.88
CA SER A 180 10.64 -25.53 4.36
C SER A 180 9.85 -24.98 5.55
N LEU A 181 8.61 -25.45 5.78
CA LEU A 181 7.77 -25.03 6.91
C LEU A 181 7.95 -25.87 8.18
N ILE A 182 8.75 -26.93 8.14
CA ILE A 182 8.98 -27.79 9.32
C ILE A 182 9.60 -27.00 10.49
N PRO A 183 10.66 -26.18 10.29
CA PRO A 183 11.22 -25.37 11.37
C PRO A 183 10.21 -24.37 11.95
N ASP A 184 9.41 -23.73 11.06
CA ASP A 184 8.35 -22.81 11.47
C ASP A 184 7.26 -23.49 12.29
N GLY A 185 6.90 -24.73 11.94
CA GLY A 185 5.95 -25.55 12.69
C GLY A 185 6.40 -25.81 14.12
N LEU A 186 7.70 -26.11 14.34
CA LEU A 186 8.27 -26.26 15.67
C LEU A 186 8.25 -24.96 16.48
N MET A 187 8.44 -23.82 15.82
CA MET A 187 8.32 -22.50 16.45
C MET A 187 6.88 -22.18 16.83
N LEU A 188 5.90 -22.54 16.00
CA LEU A 188 4.46 -22.36 16.26
C LEU A 188 3.97 -23.19 17.46
N LEU A 189 4.61 -24.31 17.80
CA LEU A 189 4.34 -25.06 19.04
C LEU A 189 4.59 -24.23 20.31
N LYS A 190 5.48 -23.24 20.24
CA LYS A 190 5.72 -22.29 21.35
C LYS A 190 4.69 -21.17 21.43
N GLY A 191 3.67 -21.18 20.57
CA GLY A 191 2.56 -20.21 20.49
C GLY A 191 2.46 -19.49 19.16
N ILE A 192 1.23 -19.28 18.70
CA ILE A 192 0.92 -18.63 17.42
C ILE A 192 1.24 -17.12 17.50
N PRO A 193 2.05 -16.57 16.58
CA PRO A 193 2.30 -15.14 16.53
C PRO A 193 1.01 -14.40 16.15
N LYS A 194 0.80 -13.22 16.74
CA LYS A 194 -0.34 -12.34 16.43
C LYS A 194 -0.10 -11.51 15.18
N LEU A 195 1.16 -11.33 14.83
CA LEU A 195 1.58 -10.56 13.66
C LEU A 195 2.93 -11.11 13.17
N ILE A 196 3.05 -11.28 11.87
CA ILE A 196 4.29 -11.61 11.18
C ILE A 196 4.73 -10.36 10.43
N LEU A 197 5.98 -9.94 10.66
CA LEU A 197 6.61 -8.82 9.99
C LEU A 197 7.65 -9.33 9.03
N MET A 198 7.67 -8.80 7.82
CA MET A 198 8.59 -9.16 6.74
C MET A 198 9.37 -7.91 6.33
N VAL A 199 10.65 -7.87 6.61
CA VAL A 199 11.53 -6.73 6.31
C VAL A 199 12.55 -7.16 5.27
N GLU A 200 12.49 -6.57 4.07
CA GLU A 200 13.41 -6.88 2.97
C GLU A 200 14.39 -5.73 2.75
N PHE A 201 15.64 -6.08 2.55
CA PHE A 201 16.70 -5.16 2.13
C PHE A 201 17.23 -5.55 0.76
N ASN A 202 17.60 -4.52 -0.02
CA ASN A 202 18.28 -4.66 -1.30
C ASN A 202 19.68 -4.07 -1.20
N GLY A 203 20.61 -4.59 -2.01
CA GLY A 203 21.99 -4.11 -2.05
C GLY A 203 22.69 -4.39 -3.38
N GLN A 204 23.85 -3.79 -3.53
CA GLN A 204 24.76 -4.05 -4.67
C GLN A 204 25.59 -5.31 -4.45
N THR A 205 25.81 -5.71 -3.20
CA THR A 205 26.51 -6.94 -2.82
C THR A 205 25.72 -7.74 -1.80
N GLN A 206 26.02 -9.03 -1.69
CA GLN A 206 25.43 -9.92 -0.68
C GLN A 206 25.80 -9.47 0.74
N GLU A 207 27.05 -9.08 0.93
CA GLU A 207 27.60 -8.64 2.21
C GLU A 207 26.88 -7.38 2.73
N GLU A 208 26.56 -6.42 1.84
CA GLU A 208 25.79 -5.22 2.19
C GLU A 208 24.43 -5.60 2.77
N VAL A 209 23.72 -6.53 2.09
CA VAL A 209 22.39 -6.98 2.52
C VAL A 209 22.47 -7.72 3.85
N GLU A 210 23.47 -8.59 4.01
CA GLU A 210 23.70 -9.33 5.24
C GLU A 210 23.98 -8.42 6.42
N GLN A 211 24.81 -7.40 6.23
CA GLN A 211 25.12 -6.42 7.25
C GLN A 211 23.85 -5.68 7.71
N LYS A 212 23.03 -5.19 6.76
CA LYS A 212 21.76 -4.50 7.06
C LYS A 212 20.82 -5.39 7.90
N ILE A 213 20.67 -6.65 7.50
CA ILE A 213 19.82 -7.62 8.21
C ILE A 213 20.34 -7.89 9.62
N ASN A 214 21.66 -8.12 9.77
CA ASN A 214 22.27 -8.41 11.07
C ASN A 214 22.12 -7.22 12.01
N THR A 215 22.39 -6.00 11.53
CA THR A 215 22.24 -4.78 12.33
C THR A 215 20.80 -4.61 12.82
N LEU A 216 19.81 -4.73 11.92
CA LEU A 216 18.41 -4.68 12.32
C LEU A 216 18.03 -5.79 13.29
N ARG A 217 18.49 -7.03 13.06
CA ARG A 217 18.22 -8.15 13.95
C ARG A 217 18.74 -7.90 15.35
N ASP A 218 19.94 -7.33 15.47
CA ASP A 218 20.56 -7.02 16.75
C ASP A 218 19.77 -5.91 17.49
N ASP A 219 19.33 -4.88 16.80
CA ASP A 219 18.48 -3.81 17.33
C ASP A 219 17.09 -4.30 17.77
N LEU A 220 16.59 -5.38 17.15
CA LEU A 220 15.29 -5.95 17.49
C LEU A 220 15.34 -7.02 18.60
N LYS A 221 16.53 -7.50 19.01
CA LYS A 221 16.69 -8.48 20.10
C LYS A 221 15.99 -8.10 21.41
N PRO A 222 16.04 -6.83 21.86
CA PRO A 222 15.40 -6.41 23.12
C PRO A 222 13.89 -6.65 23.17
N TYR A 223 13.23 -6.73 22.02
CA TYR A 223 11.78 -6.97 21.95
C TYR A 223 11.37 -8.43 22.13
N GLY A 224 12.32 -9.37 22.25
CA GLY A 224 12.08 -10.77 22.61
C GLY A 224 11.25 -11.56 21.60
N MET A 225 11.22 -11.13 20.32
CA MET A 225 10.52 -11.84 19.26
C MET A 225 11.41 -12.88 18.58
N ALA A 226 10.82 -13.98 18.10
CA ALA A 226 11.52 -14.92 17.25
C ALA A 226 11.75 -14.27 15.88
N MET A 227 12.94 -14.48 15.32
CA MET A 227 13.34 -13.92 14.04
C MET A 227 13.98 -14.99 13.17
N GLU A 228 13.61 -15.05 11.90
CA GLU A 228 14.17 -15.92 10.88
C GLU A 228 14.82 -15.05 9.79
N ARG A 229 16.06 -15.39 9.44
CA ARG A 229 16.78 -14.75 8.36
C ARG A 229 16.76 -15.67 7.15
N ASP A 230 16.29 -15.18 6.04
CA ASP A 230 16.37 -15.85 4.74
C ASP A 230 17.38 -15.13 3.84
N GLU A 231 18.50 -15.79 3.59
CA GLU A 231 19.62 -15.26 2.82
C GLU A 231 19.44 -15.39 1.31
N THR A 232 18.44 -16.16 0.88
CA THR A 232 18.19 -16.42 -0.55
C THR A 232 16.75 -16.17 -0.91
N ALA A 233 16.53 -15.61 -2.11
CA ALA A 233 15.21 -15.41 -2.66
C ALA A 233 14.33 -16.68 -2.66
N ALA A 234 14.98 -17.86 -2.78
CA ALA A 234 14.28 -19.15 -2.78
C ALA A 234 13.70 -19.51 -1.39
N LYS A 235 14.40 -19.20 -0.30
CA LYS A 235 13.92 -19.45 1.07
C LYS A 235 12.84 -18.45 1.48
N SER A 236 13.02 -17.17 1.16
CA SER A 236 12.05 -16.11 1.47
C SER A 236 10.73 -16.26 0.70
N GLN A 237 10.76 -16.99 -0.42
CA GLN A 237 9.59 -17.20 -1.27
C GLN A 237 8.39 -17.80 -0.53
N LYS A 238 8.59 -18.66 0.50
CA LYS A 238 7.50 -19.26 1.30
C LYS A 238 6.60 -18.19 1.94
N PHE A 239 7.19 -17.16 2.57
CA PHE A 239 6.45 -16.09 3.22
C PHE A 239 5.74 -15.19 2.22
N TRP A 240 6.39 -14.87 1.10
CA TRP A 240 5.79 -14.11 0.01
C TRP A 240 4.61 -14.85 -0.63
N ILE A 241 4.72 -16.17 -0.82
CA ILE A 241 3.62 -17.00 -1.32
C ILE A 241 2.46 -16.99 -0.33
N MET A 242 2.73 -17.23 0.96
CA MET A 242 1.70 -17.22 2.00
C MET A 242 0.96 -15.87 2.02
N ARG A 243 1.68 -14.74 1.98
CA ARG A 243 1.08 -13.41 1.96
C ARG A 243 0.24 -13.16 0.71
N ARG A 244 0.77 -13.47 -0.48
CA ARG A 244 0.09 -13.19 -1.76
C ARG A 244 -1.09 -14.12 -2.01
N GLN A 245 -0.95 -15.40 -1.71
CA GLN A 245 -1.96 -16.39 -2.05
C GLN A 245 -3.06 -16.51 -1.00
N SER A 246 -2.84 -16.07 0.25
CA SER A 246 -3.87 -16.10 1.29
C SER A 246 -5.13 -15.37 0.86
N PHE A 247 -5.01 -14.22 0.18
CA PHE A 247 -6.14 -13.48 -0.37
C PHE A 247 -6.90 -14.27 -1.44
N ASN A 248 -6.19 -14.83 -2.41
CA ASN A 248 -6.80 -15.63 -3.49
C ASN A 248 -7.48 -16.89 -2.94
N LEU A 249 -6.88 -17.53 -1.94
CA LEU A 249 -7.43 -18.70 -1.26
C LEU A 249 -8.66 -18.34 -0.45
N LEU A 250 -8.63 -17.21 0.26
CA LEU A 250 -9.77 -16.70 1.00
C LEU A 250 -10.96 -16.53 0.06
N ARG A 251 -10.76 -15.84 -1.05
CA ARG A 251 -11.80 -15.56 -2.06
C ARG A 251 -12.35 -16.84 -2.71
N SER A 252 -11.51 -17.86 -2.97
CA SER A 252 -11.88 -19.03 -3.76
C SER A 252 -12.36 -20.21 -2.93
N LYS A 253 -12.03 -20.28 -1.64
CA LYS A 253 -12.23 -21.48 -0.79
C LYS A 253 -13.25 -21.32 0.31
N VAL A 254 -13.62 -20.10 0.68
CA VAL A 254 -14.67 -19.89 1.66
C VAL A 254 -16.01 -20.02 0.96
N LYS A 255 -16.72 -21.12 1.27
CA LYS A 255 -18.09 -21.35 0.80
C LYS A 255 -19.05 -20.47 1.58
N ASP A 256 -20.13 -20.06 0.97
CA ASP A 256 -21.24 -19.27 1.56
C ASP A 256 -20.87 -17.87 2.07
N LYS A 257 -19.67 -17.37 1.77
CA LYS A 257 -19.26 -15.99 2.06
C LYS A 257 -18.45 -15.43 0.91
N HIS A 258 -18.57 -14.11 0.71
CA HIS A 258 -17.82 -13.37 -0.27
C HIS A 258 -16.84 -12.41 0.44
N THR A 259 -15.74 -12.10 -0.23
CA THR A 259 -14.87 -11.00 0.20
C THR A 259 -15.58 -9.68 -0.02
N ALA A 260 -15.62 -8.84 1.01
CA ALA A 260 -16.27 -7.53 1.00
C ALA A 260 -15.26 -6.45 1.35
N PRO A 261 -14.44 -5.94 0.39
CA PRO A 261 -13.31 -5.02 0.66
C PRO A 261 -13.78 -3.57 0.83
N PHE A 262 -14.77 -3.32 1.68
CA PHE A 262 -15.33 -1.98 1.91
C PHE A 262 -14.51 -1.14 2.90
N ILE A 263 -13.64 -1.76 3.69
CA ILE A 263 -12.68 -1.12 4.61
C ILE A 263 -11.24 -1.50 4.24
N ASP A 264 -11.00 -1.68 2.96
CA ASP A 264 -9.71 -2.06 2.40
C ASP A 264 -8.87 -0.83 2.03
N ASP A 265 -7.54 -0.99 1.98
CA ASP A 265 -6.59 0.00 1.48
C ASP A 265 -6.46 1.28 2.32
N LEU A 266 -6.71 1.18 3.62
CA LEU A 266 -6.60 2.30 4.56
C LEU A 266 -5.13 2.65 4.83
N VAL A 267 -4.83 3.93 5.01
CA VAL A 267 -3.49 4.40 5.36
C VAL A 267 -3.52 5.26 6.60
N VAL A 268 -2.68 4.92 7.57
CA VAL A 268 -2.43 5.73 8.76
C VAL A 268 -0.93 5.84 8.97
N ASN A 269 -0.42 7.03 9.25
CA ASN A 269 1.01 7.23 9.43
C ASN A 269 1.56 6.26 10.48
N PRO A 270 2.65 5.51 10.20
CA PRO A 270 3.21 4.45 11.05
C PRO A 270 3.34 4.77 12.54
N PRO A 271 3.76 5.98 12.99
CA PRO A 271 3.81 6.33 14.41
C PRO A 271 2.47 6.20 15.15
N TYR A 272 1.34 6.29 14.46
CA TYR A 272 0.00 6.17 15.08
C TYR A 272 -0.54 4.74 15.13
N LEU A 273 0.11 3.78 14.47
CA LEU A 273 -0.36 2.40 14.38
C LEU A 273 -0.56 1.72 15.75
N PRO A 274 0.27 1.98 16.78
CA PRO A 274 0.04 1.41 18.11
C PRO A 274 -1.31 1.76 18.72
N GLN A 275 -1.81 2.97 18.45
CA GLN A 275 -3.10 3.43 18.96
C GLN A 275 -4.24 3.07 17.99
N PHE A 276 -3.98 3.12 16.69
CA PHE A 276 -4.95 2.84 15.63
C PHE A 276 -5.40 1.37 15.59
N LEU A 277 -4.45 0.43 15.54
CA LEU A 277 -4.76 -1.01 15.35
C LEU A 277 -5.65 -1.61 16.45
N PRO A 278 -5.46 -1.31 17.75
CA PRO A 278 -6.37 -1.78 18.79
C PRO A 278 -7.80 -1.23 18.64
N ARG A 279 -7.96 0.03 18.24
CA ARG A 279 -9.27 0.66 17.98
C ARG A 279 -9.95 0.03 16.77
N LEU A 280 -9.22 -0.16 15.67
CA LEU A 280 -9.71 -0.86 14.48
C LEU A 280 -10.20 -2.27 14.83
N ARG A 281 -9.42 -3.05 15.60
CA ARG A 281 -9.83 -4.39 16.06
C ARG A 281 -11.10 -4.36 16.91
N LYS A 282 -11.32 -3.31 17.72
CA LYS A 282 -12.57 -3.13 18.48
C LYS A 282 -13.77 -2.95 17.54
N ILE A 283 -13.63 -2.15 16.48
CA ILE A 283 -14.69 -1.96 15.47
C ILE A 283 -14.99 -3.29 14.76
N ILE A 284 -13.97 -3.99 14.26
CA ILE A 284 -14.12 -5.31 13.63
C ILE A 284 -14.87 -6.28 14.55
N LYS A 285 -14.52 -6.30 15.85
CA LYS A 285 -15.19 -7.13 16.85
C LYS A 285 -16.62 -6.70 17.14
N LYS A 286 -16.88 -5.39 17.24
CA LYS A 286 -18.22 -4.79 17.49
C LYS A 286 -19.20 -5.24 16.41
N TYR A 287 -18.80 -5.21 15.15
CA TYR A 287 -19.63 -5.63 14.01
C TYR A 287 -19.55 -7.15 13.73
N LYS A 288 -18.81 -7.91 14.55
CA LYS A 288 -18.59 -9.37 14.38
C LYS A 288 -18.10 -9.71 12.97
N LEU A 289 -17.22 -8.87 12.41
CA LEU A 289 -16.64 -9.12 11.10
C LEU A 289 -15.54 -10.17 11.21
N GLN A 290 -15.60 -11.17 10.35
CA GLN A 290 -14.50 -12.10 10.14
C GLN A 290 -13.61 -11.52 9.05
N ALA A 291 -12.45 -10.98 9.41
CA ALA A 291 -11.55 -10.31 8.47
C ALA A 291 -10.11 -10.81 8.62
N THR A 292 -9.35 -10.72 7.52
CA THR A 292 -7.89 -10.81 7.52
C THR A 292 -7.31 -9.41 7.46
N ILE A 293 -6.15 -9.20 8.08
CA ILE A 293 -5.42 -7.94 8.06
C ILE A 293 -4.00 -8.24 7.55
N ALA A 294 -3.69 -7.68 6.40
CA ALA A 294 -2.35 -7.70 5.84
C ALA A 294 -2.03 -6.28 5.35
N GLY A 295 -0.75 -5.96 5.12
CA GLY A 295 -0.46 -4.64 4.57
C GLY A 295 1.02 -4.30 4.48
N HIS A 296 1.24 -3.13 3.92
CA HIS A 296 2.54 -2.48 3.78
C HIS A 296 2.83 -1.72 5.08
N MET A 297 3.37 -2.43 6.07
CA MET A 297 3.55 -1.91 7.43
C MET A 297 4.36 -0.62 7.47
N GLY A 298 5.40 -0.54 6.63
CA GLY A 298 6.27 0.62 6.54
C GLY A 298 5.58 1.88 6.01
N ASP A 299 4.52 1.72 5.23
CA ASP A 299 3.69 2.82 4.72
C ASP A 299 2.46 3.07 5.60
N GLY A 300 2.20 2.22 6.59
CA GLY A 300 0.96 2.26 7.37
C GLY A 300 -0.30 1.95 6.57
N ASN A 301 -0.14 1.24 5.45
CA ASN A 301 -1.22 0.91 4.53
C ASN A 301 -1.70 -0.52 4.79
N PHE A 302 -3.00 -0.67 5.05
CA PHE A 302 -3.61 -1.93 5.45
C PHE A 302 -4.69 -2.39 4.48
N HIS A 303 -4.66 -3.69 4.20
CA HIS A 303 -5.68 -4.41 3.46
C HIS A 303 -6.51 -5.23 4.44
N ILE A 304 -7.72 -4.77 4.71
CA ILE A 304 -8.66 -5.41 5.62
C ILE A 304 -9.80 -5.96 4.80
N ILE A 305 -9.92 -7.29 4.81
CA ILE A 305 -10.86 -7.96 3.92
C ILE A 305 -11.85 -8.79 4.75
N PRO A 306 -13.03 -8.23 5.04
CA PRO A 306 -14.11 -8.96 5.67
C PRO A 306 -14.67 -10.05 4.75
N LEU A 307 -15.11 -11.13 5.37
CA LEU A 307 -15.89 -12.21 4.76
C LEU A 307 -17.33 -12.09 5.20
N MET A 308 -18.23 -11.90 4.25
CA MET A 308 -19.64 -11.63 4.52
C MET A 308 -20.57 -12.43 3.62
N LYS A 309 -21.75 -12.78 4.15
CA LYS A 309 -22.90 -13.25 3.36
C LYS A 309 -23.68 -12.03 2.91
N ILE A 310 -23.31 -11.45 1.76
CA ILE A 310 -23.89 -10.18 1.27
C ILE A 310 -25.38 -10.32 0.97
N GLU A 311 -25.86 -11.54 0.70
CA GLU A 311 -27.25 -11.87 0.49
C GLU A 311 -28.07 -11.84 1.79
N ASP A 312 -27.44 -11.98 2.96
CA ASP A 312 -28.10 -11.87 4.26
C ASP A 312 -28.33 -10.38 4.60
N PRO A 313 -29.58 -9.94 4.75
CA PRO A 313 -29.88 -8.54 5.09
C PRO A 313 -29.22 -8.08 6.40
N LYS A 314 -29.06 -8.99 7.38
CA LYS A 314 -28.40 -8.67 8.67
C LYS A 314 -26.90 -8.45 8.50
N GLU A 315 -26.24 -9.20 7.63
CA GLU A 315 -24.83 -9.00 7.32
C GLU A 315 -24.66 -7.71 6.48
N LYS A 316 -25.51 -7.52 5.46
CA LYS A 316 -25.48 -6.33 4.61
C LYS A 316 -25.68 -5.03 5.41
N ALA A 317 -26.57 -5.05 6.40
CA ALA A 317 -26.82 -3.87 7.25
C ALA A 317 -25.62 -3.42 8.09
N LYS A 318 -24.58 -4.24 8.24
CA LYS A 318 -23.35 -3.87 8.94
C LYS A 318 -22.37 -3.06 8.09
N LEU A 319 -22.48 -3.11 6.74
CA LEU A 319 -21.50 -2.54 5.82
C LEU A 319 -21.27 -1.05 6.05
N LEU A 320 -22.31 -0.25 5.86
CA LEU A 320 -22.20 1.22 5.95
C LEU A 320 -21.80 1.68 7.36
N PRO A 321 -22.45 1.24 8.45
CA PRO A 321 -22.05 1.69 9.79
C PRO A 321 -20.63 1.29 10.17
N ALA A 322 -20.16 0.10 9.76
CA ALA A 322 -18.79 -0.33 10.03
C ALA A 322 -17.78 0.46 9.21
N MET A 323 -18.08 0.75 7.94
CA MET A 323 -17.25 1.56 7.06
C MET A 323 -17.11 2.98 7.59
N GLU A 324 -18.23 3.64 7.93
CA GLU A 324 -18.23 5.00 8.47
C GLU A 324 -17.41 5.12 9.76
N GLU A 325 -17.55 4.16 10.69
CA GLU A 325 -16.79 4.17 11.94
C GLU A 325 -15.29 3.95 11.71
N VAL A 326 -14.93 3.13 10.71
CA VAL A 326 -13.53 2.92 10.32
C VAL A 326 -12.98 4.16 9.62
N ASP A 327 -13.72 4.75 8.69
CA ASP A 327 -13.33 5.98 7.99
C ASP A 327 -13.09 7.12 8.98
N ASP A 328 -14.01 7.34 9.92
CA ASP A 328 -13.87 8.36 10.96
C ASP A 328 -12.62 8.11 11.84
N LEU A 329 -12.31 6.83 12.12
CA LEU A 329 -11.10 6.47 12.85
C LEU A 329 -9.83 6.81 12.05
N VAL A 330 -9.80 6.52 10.73
CA VAL A 330 -8.68 6.85 9.85
C VAL A 330 -8.47 8.35 9.78
N LEU A 331 -9.54 9.11 9.57
CA LEU A 331 -9.51 10.58 9.49
C LEU A 331 -9.11 11.22 10.82
N HIS A 332 -9.49 10.64 11.96
CA HIS A 332 -9.03 11.08 13.29
C HIS A 332 -7.49 11.07 13.40
N TYR A 333 -6.82 10.12 12.73
CA TYR A 333 -5.35 10.05 12.65
C TYR A 333 -4.78 10.79 11.43
N LYS A 334 -5.56 11.63 10.74
CA LYS A 334 -5.17 12.34 9.52
C LYS A 334 -4.63 11.38 8.44
N GLY A 335 -5.24 10.18 8.37
CA GLY A 335 -4.93 9.14 7.42
C GLY A 335 -5.56 9.35 6.05
N SER A 336 -5.48 8.33 5.19
CA SER A 336 -6.17 8.28 3.90
C SER A 336 -7.05 7.04 3.80
N LEU A 337 -8.22 7.20 3.18
CA LEU A 337 -9.17 6.10 2.95
C LEU A 337 -8.75 5.20 1.78
N SER A 338 -7.78 5.62 0.96
CA SER A 338 -7.17 4.80 -0.08
C SER A 338 -5.70 5.15 -0.27
N GLY A 339 -4.84 4.16 -0.13
CA GLY A 339 -3.40 4.29 -0.38
C GLY A 339 -3.02 4.08 -1.84
N GLU A 340 -3.59 3.06 -2.48
CA GLU A 340 -3.18 2.52 -3.77
C GLU A 340 -4.32 2.30 -4.76
N HIS A 341 -5.54 1.97 -4.28
CA HIS A 341 -6.65 1.48 -5.11
C HIS A 341 -7.48 2.59 -5.72
N ASN A 342 -7.21 3.85 -5.40
CA ASN A 342 -8.00 5.02 -5.77
C ASN A 342 -9.46 4.96 -5.25
N ASP A 343 -10.31 5.88 -5.73
CA ASP A 343 -11.67 6.05 -5.23
C ASP A 343 -12.60 4.94 -5.74
N GLY A 344 -12.64 4.71 -7.04
CA GLY A 344 -13.58 3.82 -7.67
C GLY A 344 -15.03 4.12 -7.27
N LEU A 345 -15.94 3.16 -7.45
CA LEU A 345 -17.35 3.32 -7.07
C LEU A 345 -17.58 3.31 -5.55
N VAL A 346 -16.67 2.64 -4.80
CA VAL A 346 -16.85 2.43 -3.35
C VAL A 346 -16.47 3.67 -2.55
N ARG A 347 -15.38 4.35 -2.90
CA ARG A 347 -14.80 5.45 -2.13
C ARG A 347 -15.14 6.85 -2.63
N THR A 348 -15.55 7.00 -3.90
CA THR A 348 -15.93 8.31 -4.47
C THR A 348 -16.93 9.09 -3.60
N PRO A 349 -17.98 8.48 -2.99
CA PRO A 349 -18.90 9.20 -2.12
C PRO A 349 -18.24 9.81 -0.87
N TYR A 350 -17.05 9.34 -0.50
CA TYR A 350 -16.32 9.76 0.72
C TYR A 350 -15.15 10.70 0.44
N VAL A 351 -14.87 11.04 -0.83
CA VAL A 351 -13.80 11.99 -1.20
C VAL A 351 -13.98 13.34 -0.49
N ALA A 352 -15.22 13.80 -0.32
CA ALA A 352 -15.51 15.05 0.38
C ALA A 352 -15.19 15.03 1.88
N LYS A 353 -14.94 13.86 2.48
CA LYS A 353 -14.51 13.73 3.89
C LYS A 353 -12.99 13.92 4.06
N MET A 354 -12.22 13.73 2.99
CA MET A 354 -10.78 13.89 2.95
C MET A 354 -10.36 15.34 2.77
#